data_1e3ffd5aa93e093f7752c00ee91a67b5
#
_entry.id   1e3ffd5aa93e093f7752c00ee91a67b5
#
_cell.length_a   1.000
_cell.length_b   1.000
_cell.length_c   1.000
_cell.angle_alpha   90.00
_cell.angle_beta   90.00
_cell.angle_gamma   90.00
#
_symmetry.space_group_name_H-M   'P 1'
#
loop_
_entity.id
_entity.type
_entity.pdbx_description
1 polymer ?
#
loop_
_entity_poly.entity_id
_entity_poly.type
_entity_poly.pdbx_seq_one_letter_code
_entity_poly.pdbx_strand_id
1 'polypeptide(L)'
;MAAEKNAPPVSANRQAYHDYFIHETYECGIALTGTEVKSIRAGRVNLRDSFARVQKGEVFLWNAHISPYEQGNIFNHDPLRTRKLLLHKKEILKIENTLKTKGYTLVPLKMYFRHGKI
;
A
#
# COMPACT_ATOMS: atom_id res chain seq x y z
N MET A 1 13.99 2.06 4.32
CA MET A 1 14.22 2.86 5.51
C MET A 1 12.94 3.05 6.29
N ALA A 2 13.01 2.96 7.57
CA ALA A 2 11.84 3.15 8.40
C ALA A 2 11.40 4.61 8.41
N ALA A 3 10.12 4.84 8.36
CA ALA A 3 9.54 6.15 8.55
C ALA A 3 9.61 6.54 10.03
N GLU A 4 8.74 7.40 10.43
CA GLU A 4 8.62 7.81 11.83
C GLU A 4 8.16 6.61 12.65
N LYS A 5 9.12 5.96 13.34
CA LYS A 5 8.86 4.70 14.05
C LYS A 5 7.71 4.78 15.05
N ASN A 6 7.50 5.96 15.62
CA ASN A 6 6.48 6.17 16.65
C ASN A 6 5.18 6.73 16.09
N ALA A 7 5.11 7.00 14.79
CA ALA A 7 3.88 7.47 14.18
C ALA A 7 2.86 6.33 14.13
N PRO A 8 1.65 6.53 14.63
CA PRO A 8 0.63 5.48 14.54
C PRO A 8 0.25 5.25 13.08
N PRO A 9 0.03 4.00 12.65
CA PRO A 9 -0.44 3.74 11.31
C PRO A 9 -1.89 4.22 11.13
N VAL A 10 -2.23 4.72 9.95
CA VAL A 10 -3.62 5.03 9.63
C VAL A 10 -4.40 3.76 9.30
N SER A 11 -3.71 2.70 8.92
CA SER A 11 -4.29 1.38 8.71
C SER A 11 -3.21 0.33 8.90
N ALA A 12 -3.58 -0.78 9.54
CA ALA A 12 -2.70 -1.94 9.69
C ALA A 12 -3.44 -3.18 9.21
N ASN A 13 -2.73 -4.04 8.48
CA ASN A 13 -3.29 -5.29 7.98
C ASN A 13 -2.99 -6.41 8.98
N ARG A 14 -3.79 -6.50 10.03
CA ARG A 14 -3.59 -7.50 11.09
C ARG A 14 -3.72 -8.91 10.57
N GLN A 15 -4.58 -9.13 9.59
CA GLN A 15 -4.76 -10.45 8.98
C GLN A 15 -3.48 -10.94 8.32
N ALA A 16 -2.72 -10.07 7.68
CA ALA A 16 -1.46 -10.45 7.05
C ALA A 16 -0.44 -10.93 8.08
N TYR A 17 -0.35 -10.25 9.23
CA TYR A 17 0.54 -10.70 10.31
C TYR A 17 0.11 -12.05 10.89
N HIS A 18 -1.18 -12.34 10.89
CA HIS A 18 -1.71 -13.60 11.39
C HIS A 18 -1.53 -14.74 10.39
N ASP A 19 -1.76 -14.47 9.09
CA ASP A 19 -1.83 -15.50 8.05
C ASP A 19 -0.48 -15.80 7.39
N TYR A 20 0.51 -14.91 7.51
CA TYR A 20 1.78 -15.04 6.81
C TYR A 20 2.97 -14.91 7.73
N PHE A 21 4.03 -15.64 7.41
CA PHE A 21 5.35 -15.33 7.94
C PHE A 21 5.91 -14.16 7.15
N ILE A 22 6.35 -13.13 7.88
CA ILE A 22 6.93 -11.94 7.26
C ILE A 22 8.44 -12.13 7.17
N HIS A 23 8.94 -12.39 5.97
CA HIS A 23 10.38 -12.61 5.74
C HIS A 23 11.14 -11.31 5.53
N GLU A 24 10.54 -10.36 4.83
CA GLU A 24 11.20 -9.11 4.51
C GLU A 24 10.14 -8.04 4.32
N THR A 25 10.47 -6.80 4.70
CA THR A 25 9.56 -5.67 4.54
C THR A 25 10.23 -4.55 3.77
N TYR A 26 9.42 -3.81 3.02
CA TYR A 26 9.87 -2.65 2.25
C TYR A 26 8.97 -1.47 2.58
N GLU A 27 9.57 -0.30 2.70
CA GLU A 27 8.82 0.94 2.79
C GLU A 27 8.75 1.57 1.41
N CYS A 28 7.56 1.98 0.99
CA CYS A 28 7.39 2.60 -0.32
C CYS A 28 6.35 3.69 -0.27
N GLY A 29 6.41 4.58 -1.25
CA GLY A 29 5.35 5.55 -1.48
C GLY A 29 4.20 4.92 -2.25
N ILE A 30 3.12 5.64 -2.37
CA ILE A 30 1.95 5.20 -3.13
C ILE A 30 1.40 6.40 -3.91
N ALA A 31 1.09 6.18 -5.18
CA ALA A 31 0.52 7.22 -6.04
C ALA A 31 -0.98 7.34 -5.77
N LEU A 32 -1.40 8.50 -5.27
CA LEU A 32 -2.77 8.73 -4.84
C LEU A 32 -3.36 9.97 -5.48
N THR A 33 -4.69 9.99 -5.61
CA THR A 33 -5.44 11.19 -5.97
C THR A 33 -5.72 12.03 -4.71
N GLY A 34 -6.16 13.27 -4.91
CA GLY A 34 -6.46 14.16 -3.78
C GLY A 34 -7.55 13.62 -2.86
N THR A 35 -8.61 13.04 -3.42
CA THR A 35 -9.70 12.47 -2.61
C THR A 35 -9.26 11.24 -1.84
N GLU A 36 -8.34 10.45 -2.40
CA GLU A 36 -7.77 9.30 -1.69
C GLU A 36 -6.96 9.76 -0.47
N VAL A 37 -6.13 10.77 -0.63
CA VAL A 37 -5.36 11.32 0.49
C VAL A 37 -6.28 11.82 1.60
N LYS A 38 -7.34 12.54 1.24
CA LYS A 38 -8.30 13.05 2.22
C LYS A 38 -9.01 11.93 2.98
N SER A 39 -9.41 10.87 2.28
CA SER A 39 -10.02 9.71 2.93
C SER A 39 -9.07 8.99 3.86
N ILE A 40 -7.81 8.85 3.46
CA ILE A 40 -6.79 8.22 4.31
C ILE A 40 -6.55 9.07 5.56
N ARG A 41 -6.51 10.40 5.44
CA ARG A 41 -6.37 11.28 6.61
C ARG A 41 -7.54 11.12 7.58
N ALA A 42 -8.72 10.79 7.08
CA ALA A 42 -9.89 10.52 7.90
C ALA A 42 -9.92 9.08 8.44
N GLY A 43 -8.88 8.28 8.19
CA GLY A 43 -8.81 6.90 8.62
C GLY A 43 -9.70 5.94 7.83
N ARG A 44 -10.17 6.33 6.67
CA ARG A 44 -11.11 5.54 5.88
C ARG A 44 -10.40 4.68 4.83
N VAL A 45 -9.49 3.85 5.28
CA VAL A 45 -8.75 2.93 4.43
C VAL A 45 -8.73 1.55 5.07
N ASN A 46 -8.86 0.51 4.25
CA ASN A 46 -8.82 -0.87 4.70
C ASN A 46 -7.89 -1.66 3.78
N LEU A 47 -6.86 -2.26 4.37
CA LEU A 47 -5.87 -3.07 3.65
C LEU A 47 -6.20 -4.56 3.64
N ARG A 48 -7.29 -4.96 4.29
CA ARG A 48 -7.68 -6.36 4.35
C ARG A 48 -7.93 -6.90 2.94
N ASP A 49 -7.45 -8.12 2.69
CA ASP A 49 -7.58 -8.80 1.40
C ASP A 49 -6.90 -8.08 0.23
N SER A 50 -6.05 -7.11 0.52
CA SER A 50 -5.25 -6.47 -0.51
C SER A 50 -3.95 -7.22 -0.74
N PHE A 51 -3.38 -7.02 -1.91
CA PHE A 51 -2.12 -7.65 -2.29
C PHE A 51 -1.40 -6.76 -3.31
N ALA A 52 -0.13 -7.04 -3.52
CA ALA A 52 0.65 -6.32 -4.51
C ALA A 52 1.19 -7.27 -5.57
N ARG A 53 1.36 -6.76 -6.79
CA ARG A 53 1.92 -7.52 -7.92
C ARG A 53 2.94 -6.68 -8.67
N VAL A 54 3.95 -7.36 -9.19
CA VAL A 54 4.89 -6.76 -10.11
C VAL A 54 4.38 -6.97 -11.53
N GLN A 55 4.20 -5.88 -12.26
CA GLN A 55 3.73 -5.91 -13.63
C GLN A 55 4.56 -4.94 -14.47
N LYS A 56 5.17 -5.43 -15.52
CA LYS A 56 5.98 -4.61 -16.46
C LYS A 56 7.04 -3.76 -15.75
N GLY A 57 7.71 -4.35 -14.76
CA GLY A 57 8.78 -3.66 -14.04
C GLY A 57 8.30 -2.64 -13.00
N GLU A 58 7.02 -2.64 -12.67
CA GLU A 58 6.45 -1.76 -11.66
C GLU A 58 5.61 -2.57 -10.67
N VAL A 59 5.41 -2.03 -9.48
CA VAL A 59 4.64 -2.70 -8.42
C VAL A 59 3.32 -1.97 -8.22
N PHE A 60 2.23 -2.72 -8.20
CA PHE A 60 0.88 -2.19 -8.03
C PHE A 60 0.19 -2.83 -6.83
N LEU A 61 -0.58 -2.02 -6.11
CA LEU A 61 -1.41 -2.46 -4.99
C LEU A 61 -2.85 -2.67 -5.47
N TRP A 62 -3.37 -3.86 -5.23
CA TRP A 62 -4.71 -4.29 -5.63
C TRP A 62 -5.61 -4.48 -4.43
N ASN A 63 -6.87 -4.18 -4.58
CA ASN A 63 -7.94 -4.44 -3.61
C ASN A 63 -7.80 -3.70 -2.27
N ALA A 64 -6.95 -2.69 -2.18
CA ALA A 64 -6.95 -1.82 -1.01
C ALA A 64 -8.15 -0.89 -1.12
N HIS A 65 -9.02 -0.91 -0.13
CA HIS A 65 -10.22 -0.10 -0.13
C HIS A 65 -9.95 1.26 0.51
N ILE A 66 -10.10 2.31 -0.27
CA ILE A 66 -10.05 3.69 0.22
C ILE A 66 -11.43 4.29 -0.05
N SER A 67 -12.18 4.55 1.03
CA SER A 67 -13.56 5.01 0.92
C SER A 67 -13.67 6.30 0.11
N PRO A 68 -14.77 6.51 -0.62
CA PRO A 68 -14.99 7.79 -1.28
C PRO A 68 -15.01 8.93 -0.26
N TYR A 69 -14.45 10.06 -0.64
CA TYR A 69 -14.49 11.25 0.18
C TYR A 69 -15.84 11.94 -0.04
N GLU A 70 -16.62 12.10 1.02
CA GLU A 70 -18.01 12.57 0.90
C GLU A 70 -18.13 13.92 0.22
N GLN A 71 -17.17 14.81 0.40
CA GLN A 71 -17.17 16.13 -0.22
C GLN A 71 -16.55 16.14 -1.62
N GLY A 72 -16.14 14.97 -2.16
CA GLY A 72 -15.48 14.88 -3.45
C GLY A 72 -16.40 14.93 -4.66
N ASN A 73 -17.69 14.70 -4.49
CA ASN A 73 -18.68 14.71 -5.57
C ASN A 73 -18.27 13.82 -6.76
N ILE A 74 -18.42 14.35 -7.98
CA ILE A 74 -18.12 13.62 -9.21
C ILE A 74 -16.62 13.41 -9.45
N PHE A 75 -15.78 14.13 -8.73
CA PHE A 75 -14.32 13.99 -8.85
C PHE A 75 -13.73 12.94 -7.89
N ASN A 76 -14.60 12.13 -7.30
CA ASN A 76 -14.17 11.10 -6.38
C ASN A 76 -13.48 9.93 -7.11
N HIS A 77 -12.74 9.15 -6.36
CA HIS A 77 -12.01 8.01 -6.89
C HIS A 77 -12.83 6.72 -6.77
N ASP A 78 -12.44 5.70 -7.53
CA ASP A 78 -12.94 4.34 -7.34
C ASP A 78 -12.31 3.79 -6.05
N PRO A 79 -13.12 3.30 -5.09
CA PRO A 79 -12.59 2.79 -3.82
C PRO A 79 -11.56 1.68 -3.96
N LEU A 80 -11.66 0.85 -4.98
CA LEU A 80 -10.77 -0.28 -5.20
C LEU A 80 -9.79 -0.06 -6.36
N ARG A 81 -9.55 1.18 -6.73
CA ARG A 81 -8.63 1.53 -7.81
C ARG A 81 -7.26 0.89 -7.55
N THR A 82 -6.68 0.28 -8.59
CA THR A 82 -5.32 -0.22 -8.52
C THR A 82 -4.35 0.96 -8.42
N ARG A 83 -3.45 0.91 -7.47
CA ARG A 83 -2.54 2.03 -7.19
C ARG A 83 -1.10 1.61 -7.35
N LYS A 84 -0.30 2.49 -7.94
CA LYS A 84 1.12 2.24 -8.15
C LYS A 84 1.88 2.49 -6.84
N LEU A 85 2.74 1.55 -6.49
CA LEU A 85 3.66 1.71 -5.36
C LEU A 85 4.98 2.26 -5.88
N LEU A 86 5.53 3.22 -5.16
CA LEU A 86 6.73 3.94 -5.57
C LEU A 86 7.95 3.34 -4.89
N LEU A 87 8.70 2.54 -5.65
CA LEU A 87 9.90 1.86 -5.19
C LEU A 87 11.06 2.16 -6.14
N HIS A 88 12.27 2.04 -5.63
CA HIS A 88 13.45 2.13 -6.46
C HIS A 88 13.54 0.91 -7.39
N LYS A 89 14.07 1.11 -8.57
CA LYS A 89 14.19 0.03 -9.56
C LYS A 89 14.94 -1.18 -9.03
N LYS A 90 15.98 -0.96 -8.23
CA LYS A 90 16.74 -2.04 -7.61
C LYS A 90 15.87 -2.87 -6.66
N GLU A 91 15.00 -2.22 -5.91
CA GLU A 91 14.09 -2.90 -5.01
C GLU A 91 13.07 -3.73 -5.77
N ILE A 92 12.53 -3.18 -6.86
CA ILE A 92 11.56 -3.88 -7.71
C ILE A 92 12.18 -5.15 -8.29
N LEU A 93 13.41 -5.06 -8.80
CA LEU A 93 14.10 -6.23 -9.35
C LEU A 93 14.33 -7.30 -8.30
N LYS A 94 14.73 -6.90 -7.10
CA LYS A 94 14.94 -7.83 -5.98
C LYS A 94 13.64 -8.51 -5.59
N ILE A 95 12.55 -7.74 -5.48
CA ILE A 95 11.23 -8.27 -5.15
C ILE A 95 10.77 -9.26 -6.21
N GLU A 96 10.86 -8.88 -7.47
CA GLU A 96 10.43 -9.73 -8.58
C GLU A 96 11.18 -11.06 -8.57
N ASN A 97 12.49 -11.02 -8.39
CA ASN A 97 13.31 -12.22 -8.34
C ASN A 97 12.93 -13.12 -7.15
N THR A 98 12.72 -12.52 -5.99
CA THR A 98 12.33 -13.26 -4.78
C THR A 98 10.96 -13.92 -4.96
N LEU A 99 10.00 -13.23 -5.54
CA LEU A 99 8.67 -13.79 -5.77
C LEU A 99 8.72 -14.97 -6.73
N LYS A 100 9.53 -14.86 -7.79
CA LYS A 100 9.67 -15.94 -8.78
C LYS A 100 10.36 -17.15 -8.24
N THR A 101 11.44 -16.96 -7.48
CA THR A 101 12.28 -18.08 -7.03
C THR A 101 11.73 -18.76 -5.79
N LYS A 102 11.05 -18.05 -4.91
CA LYS A 102 10.59 -18.58 -3.63
C LYS A 102 9.08 -18.72 -3.50
N GLY A 103 8.35 -18.27 -4.50
CA GLY A 103 6.90 -18.37 -4.48
C GLY A 103 6.23 -17.56 -3.39
N TYR A 104 6.88 -16.49 -2.93
CA TYR A 104 6.32 -15.62 -1.89
C TYR A 104 5.22 -14.72 -2.44
N THR A 105 4.41 -14.21 -1.53
CA THR A 105 3.34 -13.27 -1.83
C THR A 105 3.72 -11.90 -1.27
N LEU A 106 3.39 -10.85 -2.00
CA LEU A 106 3.64 -9.47 -1.58
C LEU A 106 2.33 -8.87 -1.07
N VAL A 107 2.30 -8.48 0.20
CA VAL A 107 1.10 -7.93 0.84
C VAL A 107 1.44 -6.65 1.58
N PRO A 108 0.51 -5.68 1.65
CA PRO A 108 0.71 -4.50 2.47
C PRO A 108 0.49 -4.85 3.93
N LEU A 109 1.34 -4.33 4.81
CA LEU A 109 1.23 -4.55 6.24
C LEU A 109 0.60 -3.38 6.95
N LYS A 110 1.00 -2.16 6.60
CA LYS A 110 0.45 -0.96 7.21
C LYS A 110 0.68 0.25 6.30
N MET A 111 -0.15 1.25 6.50
CA MET A 111 -0.06 2.53 5.81
C MET A 111 0.06 3.63 6.86
N TYR A 112 0.97 4.56 6.64
CA TYR A 112 1.22 5.64 7.60
C TYR A 112 1.75 6.88 6.88
N PHE A 113 1.65 8.01 7.58
CA PHE A 113 2.19 9.27 7.07
C PHE A 113 3.65 9.41 7.47
N ARG A 114 4.45 9.92 6.55
CA ARG A 114 5.83 10.27 6.79
C ARG A 114 6.03 11.70 6.32
N HIS A 115 6.41 12.59 7.24
CA HIS A 115 6.57 14.02 6.93
C HIS A 115 5.34 14.61 6.24
N GLY A 116 4.15 14.24 6.72
CA GLY A 116 2.88 14.69 6.14
C GLY A 116 2.47 14.01 4.84
N LYS A 117 3.21 12.99 4.39
CA LYS A 117 2.93 12.24 3.15
C LYS A 117 2.75 10.75 3.44
N ILE A 118 1.95 10.13 2.61
CA ILE A 118 1.75 8.68 2.67
C ILE A 118 2.93 7.94 2.03
#